data_64ba7591467e7e77beaddf7bb0cafdbf
#
_entry.id   64ba7591467e7e77beaddf7bb0cafdbf
#
_cell.length_a   1.000
_cell.length_b   1.000
_cell.length_c   1.000
_cell.angle_alpha   90.00
_cell.angle_beta   90.00
_cell.angle_gamma   90.00
#
_symmetry.space_group_name_H-M   'P 1'
#
loop_
_entity.id
_entity.type
_entity.pdbx_description
1 polymer ?
#
loop_
_entity_poly.entity_id
_entity_poly.type
_entity_poly.pdbx_seq_one_letter_code
_entity_poly.pdbx_strand_id
1 'polypeptide(L)'
;MKIDILCEEKIIGHSNLDPIDPPMGVATGRFVPTADYDPRRHAYMIDGDENKLEASAEISARSDDHGMLACAGVAIEDFNETLQERNVTVLGLPYPEYETIFGAYSA
;
A
#
# COMPACT_ATOMS: atom_id res chain seq x y z
N MET A 1 -10.88 3.76 -1.92
CA MET A 1 -10.18 4.35 -3.10
C MET A 1 -9.36 3.29 -3.80
N LYS A 2 -9.57 3.14 -5.08
CA LYS A 2 -8.80 2.17 -5.87
C LYS A 2 -7.43 2.72 -6.21
N ILE A 3 -6.42 1.89 -6.00
CA ILE A 3 -5.04 2.27 -6.31
C ILE A 3 -4.31 1.14 -7.03
N ASP A 4 -3.28 1.55 -7.77
CA ASP A 4 -2.26 0.64 -8.30
C ASP A 4 -1.05 0.72 -7.40
N ILE A 5 -0.41 -0.41 -7.14
CA ILE A 5 0.84 -0.47 -6.41
C ILE A 5 1.95 -0.74 -7.43
N LEU A 6 2.97 0.11 -7.42
CA LEU A 6 4.04 0.06 -8.41
C LEU A 6 5.40 -0.16 -7.76
N CYS A 7 6.27 -0.85 -8.48
CA CYS A 7 7.68 -0.96 -8.16
C CYS A 7 8.47 -0.85 -9.46
N GLU A 8 9.40 0.10 -9.52
CA GLU A 8 10.21 0.33 -10.72
C GLU A 8 9.35 0.50 -11.98
N GLU A 9 8.28 1.28 -11.85
CA GLU A 9 7.35 1.59 -12.94
C GLU A 9 6.46 0.41 -13.38
N LYS A 10 6.58 -0.75 -12.74
CA LYS A 10 5.71 -1.88 -13.03
C LYS A 10 4.60 -1.97 -11.99
N ILE A 11 3.40 -2.26 -12.43
CA ILE A 11 2.27 -2.48 -11.53
C ILE A 11 2.38 -3.88 -10.95
N ILE A 12 2.67 -3.96 -9.65
CA ILE A 12 2.81 -5.23 -8.95
C ILE A 12 1.52 -5.69 -8.27
N GLY A 13 0.54 -4.82 -8.17
CA GLY A 13 -0.74 -5.18 -7.60
C GLY A 13 -1.71 -4.02 -7.54
N HIS A 14 -2.88 -4.32 -7.01
CA HIS A 14 -3.99 -3.38 -6.86
C HIS A 14 -4.57 -3.47 -5.47
N SER A 15 -5.19 -2.41 -5.01
CA SER A 15 -5.93 -2.43 -3.75
C SER A 15 -7.07 -1.43 -3.79
N ASN A 16 -7.98 -1.59 -2.84
CA ASN A 16 -9.00 -0.61 -2.56
C ASN A 16 -8.78 -0.16 -1.11
N LEU A 17 -8.24 1.03 -0.93
CA LEU A 17 -7.83 1.53 0.38
C LEU A 17 -8.99 2.10 1.17
N ASP A 18 -9.00 1.77 2.46
CA ASP A 18 -9.87 2.37 3.45
C ASP A 18 -9.04 3.19 4.43
N PRO A 19 -9.47 4.38 4.81
CA PRO A 19 -8.76 5.17 5.82
C PRO A 19 -8.97 4.55 7.21
N ILE A 20 -7.88 4.36 7.94
CA ILE A 20 -7.97 3.77 9.29
C ILE A 20 -7.40 4.68 10.38
N ASP A 21 -6.47 5.56 10.05
CA ASP A 21 -5.87 6.45 11.03
C ASP A 21 -5.58 7.81 10.40
N PRO A 22 -6.59 8.69 10.31
CA PRO A 22 -6.41 10.01 9.68
C PRO A 22 -5.28 10.84 10.29
N PRO A 23 -5.13 10.95 11.63
CA PRO A 23 -4.05 11.75 12.19
C PRO A 23 -2.66 11.28 11.79
N MET A 24 -2.49 9.98 11.57
CA MET A 24 -1.20 9.42 11.17
C MET A 24 -1.06 9.26 9.66
N GLY A 25 -2.12 9.58 8.91
CA GLY A 25 -2.10 9.43 7.46
C GLY A 25 -2.03 7.99 6.98
N VAL A 26 -2.68 7.06 7.70
CA VAL A 26 -2.62 5.64 7.41
C VAL A 26 -3.90 5.15 6.73
N ALA A 27 -3.73 4.44 5.63
CA ALA A 27 -4.83 3.77 4.93
C ALA A 27 -4.39 2.36 4.58
N THR A 28 -5.30 1.41 4.62
CA THR A 28 -5.00 0.00 4.36
C THR A 28 -6.05 -0.63 3.46
N GLY A 29 -5.69 -1.72 2.81
CA GLY A 29 -6.61 -2.49 1.99
C GLY A 29 -6.05 -3.85 1.65
N ARG A 30 -6.87 -4.68 1.03
CA ARG A 30 -6.42 -5.99 0.57
C ARG A 30 -5.57 -5.81 -0.67
N PHE A 31 -4.44 -6.49 -0.72
CA PHE A 31 -3.53 -6.44 -1.86
C PHE A 31 -3.82 -7.59 -2.81
N VAL A 32 -4.10 -7.23 -4.06
CA VAL A 32 -4.33 -8.21 -5.14
C VAL A 32 -3.12 -8.15 -6.07
N PRO A 33 -2.27 -9.18 -6.09
CA PRO A 33 -1.03 -9.14 -6.87
C PRO A 33 -1.28 -9.30 -8.36
N THR A 34 -0.37 -8.72 -9.15
CA THR A 34 -0.26 -9.00 -10.59
C THR A 34 0.83 -10.06 -10.81
N ALA A 35 1.05 -10.42 -12.07
CA ALA A 35 2.11 -11.35 -12.42
C ALA A 35 3.52 -10.83 -12.11
N ASP A 36 3.67 -9.51 -11.96
CA ASP A 36 4.96 -8.89 -11.65
C ASP A 36 5.28 -8.83 -10.16
N TYR A 37 4.35 -9.28 -9.32
CA TYR A 37 4.58 -9.30 -7.87
C TYR A 37 5.46 -10.49 -7.46
N ASP A 38 6.49 -10.18 -6.67
CA ASP A 38 7.35 -11.18 -6.06
C ASP A 38 7.44 -10.88 -4.56
N PRO A 39 6.90 -11.75 -3.68
CA PRO A 39 6.91 -11.49 -2.24
C PRO A 39 8.30 -11.21 -1.69
N ARG A 40 9.31 -11.92 -2.15
CA ARG A 40 10.68 -11.73 -1.66
C ARG A 40 11.27 -10.36 -1.99
N ARG A 41 10.81 -9.78 -3.08
CA ARG A 41 11.28 -8.47 -3.54
C ARG A 41 10.41 -7.33 -3.04
N HIS A 42 9.14 -7.57 -2.81
CA HIS A 42 8.16 -6.50 -2.62
C HIS A 42 7.50 -6.47 -1.26
N ALA A 43 7.37 -7.60 -0.57
CA ALA A 43 6.66 -7.64 0.69
C ALA A 43 7.53 -7.23 1.86
N TYR A 44 7.00 -6.38 2.73
CA TYR A 44 7.66 -5.98 3.97
C TYR A 44 7.68 -7.14 4.97
N MET A 45 6.60 -7.90 5.05
CA MET A 45 6.50 -9.09 5.90
C MET A 45 5.93 -10.25 5.10
N ILE A 46 6.46 -11.45 5.34
CA ILE A 46 5.98 -12.70 4.74
C ILE A 46 5.66 -13.66 5.87
N ASP A 47 4.38 -14.04 5.98
CA ASP A 47 3.87 -14.97 7.00
C ASP A 47 4.31 -14.62 8.43
N GLY A 48 4.34 -13.33 8.74
CA GLY A 48 4.67 -12.83 10.06
C GLY A 48 6.14 -12.55 10.30
N ASP A 49 7.02 -12.92 9.37
CA ASP A 49 8.45 -12.68 9.47
C ASP A 49 8.85 -11.46 8.64
N GLU A 50 9.68 -10.63 9.20
CA GLU A 50 10.20 -9.48 8.47
C GLU A 50 11.04 -9.94 7.29
N ASN A 51 10.71 -9.44 6.12
CA ASN A 51 11.46 -9.70 4.92
C ASN A 51 12.48 -8.58 4.72
N LYS A 52 13.76 -8.93 4.70
CA LYS A 52 14.82 -7.92 4.55
C LYS A 52 14.89 -7.46 3.11
N LEU A 53 14.14 -6.42 2.81
CA LEU A 53 14.17 -5.81 1.48
C LEU A 53 15.40 -4.93 1.37
N GLU A 54 16.21 -5.19 0.34
CA GLU A 54 17.28 -4.27 0.01
C GLU A 54 16.66 -3.05 -0.63
N ALA A 55 16.99 -1.91 -0.13
CA ALA A 55 16.59 -0.64 -0.68
C ALA A 55 15.14 -0.58 -1.05
N SER A 56 14.47 -1.18 -0.34
CA SER A 56 13.16 -1.13 -0.32
C SER A 56 12.51 -0.25 -1.18
N ALA A 57 12.74 -0.41 -1.85
CA ALA A 57 12.10 0.27 -2.01
C ALA A 57 11.32 1.10 -2.64
N GLU A 58 11.24 1.14 -3.52
CA GLU A 58 10.59 2.07 -4.32
C GLU A 58 9.22 1.59 -4.69
N ILE A 59 8.51 1.14 -3.64
CA ILE A 59 7.11 0.81 -3.79
C ILE A 59 6.33 2.09 -3.62
N SER A 60 5.49 2.38 -4.60
CA SER A 60 4.65 3.56 -4.60
C SER A 60 3.20 3.18 -4.89
N ALA A 61 2.30 4.13 -4.66
CA ALA A 61 0.88 3.94 -4.92
C ALA A 61 0.37 5.05 -5.83
N ARG A 62 -0.50 4.69 -6.75
CA ARG A 62 -1.09 5.64 -7.69
C ARG A 62 -2.60 5.45 -7.74
N SER A 63 -3.34 6.55 -7.63
CA SER A 63 -4.78 6.57 -7.81
C SER A 63 -5.13 7.08 -9.21
N ASP A 64 -6.19 6.54 -9.80
CA ASP A 64 -6.67 7.06 -11.07
C ASP A 64 -7.18 8.50 -10.94
N ASP A 65 -7.74 8.85 -9.78
CA ASP A 65 -8.32 10.16 -9.56
C ASP A 65 -7.31 11.20 -9.06
N HIS A 66 -6.27 10.77 -8.35
CA HIS A 66 -5.37 11.67 -7.66
C HIS A 66 -3.89 11.54 -8.10
N GLY A 67 -3.59 10.66 -9.04
CA GLY A 67 -2.23 10.42 -9.49
C GLY A 67 -1.37 9.74 -8.42
N MET A 68 -0.06 9.95 -8.47
CA MET A 68 0.87 9.38 -7.51
C MET A 68 0.60 9.93 -6.11
N LEU A 69 0.47 9.04 -5.14
CA LEU A 69 0.20 9.45 -3.77
C LEU A 69 1.50 9.89 -3.09
N ALA A 70 1.45 11.09 -2.50
CA ALA A 70 2.58 11.63 -1.75
C ALA A 70 2.56 11.06 -0.34
N CYS A 71 3.09 9.85 -0.16
CA CYS A 71 3.11 9.18 1.13
C CYS A 71 4.55 8.90 1.56
N ALA A 72 4.74 8.62 2.86
CA ALA A 72 6.05 8.30 3.39
C ALA A 72 6.49 6.89 3.03
N GLY A 73 5.55 5.98 2.85
CA GLY A 73 5.88 4.61 2.49
C GLY A 73 4.66 3.77 2.17
N VAL A 74 4.92 2.62 1.54
CA VAL A 74 3.91 1.62 1.21
C VAL A 74 4.47 0.27 1.66
N ALA A 75 3.75 -0.44 2.50
CA ALA A 75 4.16 -1.73 3.02
C ALA A 75 3.17 -2.82 2.64
N ILE A 76 3.66 -3.92 2.09
CA ILE A 76 2.86 -5.08 1.76
C ILE A 76 3.12 -6.15 2.81
N GLU A 77 2.04 -6.66 3.42
CA GLU A 77 2.10 -7.77 4.36
C GLU A 77 1.50 -8.99 3.69
N ASP A 78 2.34 -9.99 3.43
CA ASP A 78 1.95 -11.18 2.70
C ASP A 78 1.78 -12.36 3.66
N PHE A 79 0.52 -12.72 3.94
CA PHE A 79 0.16 -13.88 4.76
C PHE A 79 -0.49 -14.96 3.90
N ASN A 80 -0.09 -15.06 2.64
CA ASN A 80 -0.76 -15.97 1.72
C ASN A 80 -0.66 -17.44 2.12
N GLU A 81 0.48 -17.88 2.65
CA GLU A 81 0.65 -19.27 3.02
C GLU A 81 -0.11 -19.64 4.29
N THR A 82 -0.13 -18.75 5.27
CA THR A 82 -0.78 -19.03 6.56
C THR A 82 -2.24 -18.67 6.60
N LEU A 83 -2.63 -17.54 5.98
CA LEU A 83 -3.99 -17.00 6.08
C LEU A 83 -4.67 -16.83 4.73
N GLN A 84 -3.96 -17.10 3.63
CA GLN A 84 -4.43 -16.84 2.26
C GLN A 84 -4.88 -15.39 2.09
N GLU A 85 -4.11 -14.47 2.65
CA GLU A 85 -4.44 -13.06 2.69
C GLU A 85 -3.20 -12.21 2.46
N ARG A 86 -3.38 -11.11 1.73
CA ARG A 86 -2.35 -10.10 1.54
C ARG A 86 -2.96 -8.74 1.78
N ASN A 87 -2.21 -7.89 2.49
CA ASN A 87 -2.67 -6.54 2.81
C ASN A 87 -1.61 -5.54 2.38
N VAL A 88 -2.03 -4.33 2.07
CA VAL A 88 -1.13 -3.22 1.80
C VAL A 88 -1.52 -2.05 2.70
N THR A 89 -0.52 -1.38 3.25
CA THR A 89 -0.71 -0.21 4.08
C THR A 89 0.07 0.96 3.49
N VAL A 90 -0.61 2.08 3.31
CA VAL A 90 -0.02 3.33 2.89
C VAL A 90 0.17 4.20 4.13
N LEU A 91 1.38 4.70 4.34
CA LEU A 91 1.78 5.41 5.55
C LEU A 91 2.15 6.85 5.23
N GLY A 92 1.82 7.75 6.14
CA GLY A 92 2.29 9.13 6.07
C GLY A 92 1.69 9.96 4.94
N LEU A 93 0.42 9.75 4.62
CA LEU A 93 -0.29 10.64 3.71
C LEU A 93 -0.46 12.00 4.39
N PRO A 94 -0.08 13.12 3.74
CA PRO A 94 -0.21 14.44 4.34
C PRO A 94 -1.67 14.78 4.68
N TYR A 95 -1.85 15.53 5.77
CA TYR A 95 -3.19 15.80 6.28
C TYR A 95 -4.14 16.43 5.26
N PRO A 96 -3.80 17.52 4.56
CA PRO A 96 -4.75 18.08 3.61
C PRO A 96 -5.10 17.14 2.47
N GLU A 97 -4.12 16.36 2.00
CA GLU A 97 -4.34 15.42 0.93
C GLU A 97 -5.16 14.24 1.38
N TYR A 98 -4.96 13.78 2.61
CA TYR A 98 -5.74 12.69 3.17
C TYR A 98 -7.23 13.02 3.18
N GLU A 99 -7.60 14.21 3.62
CA GLU A 99 -9.00 14.64 3.60
C GLU A 99 -9.54 14.78 2.17
N THR A 100 -8.73 15.28 1.26
CA THR A 100 -9.11 15.41 -0.14
C THR A 100 -9.41 14.05 -0.76
N ILE A 101 -8.57 13.07 -0.45
CA ILE A 101 -8.69 11.72 -0.99
C ILE A 101 -9.88 10.96 -0.40
N PHE A 102 -10.04 11.02 0.93
CA PHE A 102 -11.05 10.23 1.61
C PHE A 102 -12.27 11.04 2.06
N GLY A 103 -12.34 12.32 1.70
CA GLY A 103 -13.48 13.17 2.03
C GLY A 103 -13.60 13.44 3.52
N ALA A 104 -14.83 13.70 3.96
CA ALA A 104 -15.14 14.06 5.34
C ALA A 104 -15.10 12.87 6.28
N TYR A 105 -14.22 11.92 6.06
CA TYR A 105 -14.13 10.72 6.87
C TYR A 105 -13.84 11.03 8.34
N SER A 106 -13.13 12.10 8.57
CA SER A 106 -12.75 12.51 9.91
C SER A 106 -13.84 13.17 10.72
N ALA A 107 -14.98 13.37 10.13
CA ALA A 107 -16.07 14.03 10.79
C ALA A 107 -16.64 13.26 11.98
#